data_f5967afe22ebc2a40f9a1676dd7d3b0e
#
_entry.id   f5967afe22ebc2a40f9a1676dd7d3b0e
#
_cell.length_a   1.000
_cell.length_b   1.000
_cell.length_c   1.000
_cell.angle_alpha   90.00
_cell.angle_beta   90.00
_cell.angle_gamma   90.00
#
_symmetry.space_group_name_H-M   'P 1'
#
loop_
_entity.id
_entity.type
_entity.pdbx_description
1 polymer ?
#
loop_
_entity_poly.entity_id
_entity_poly.type
_entity_poly.pdbx_seq_one_letter_code
_entity_poly.pdbx_strand_id
1 'polypeptide(L)'
;MSKQTLEAKLRTATGKTAAKNLRKEGRIPAVVYNSKGEATSIEVGEVEFNKIWRTITPTTSITLKVDGKESLALIKDVEYNIRTDKVLHADFFAPDADEKLVMKIKVHYTGTPAGVLKGGFKKERNNEIKIKACIADLPETITADISGINVSEALRVKDLKLDSKVEVLTAAEMPLVTVSPARG
;
A
#
# COMPACT_ATOMS: atom_id res chain seq x y z
N MET A 1 -4.94 -8.86 12.48
CA MET A 1 -5.15 -8.93 11.03
C MET A 1 -4.50 -10.18 10.50
N SER A 2 -5.16 -10.96 9.65
CA SER A 2 -4.59 -12.19 9.11
C SER A 2 -3.51 -11.84 8.10
N LYS A 3 -2.25 -12.14 8.42
CA LYS A 3 -1.14 -12.00 7.47
C LYS A 3 -1.44 -12.90 6.27
N GLN A 4 -1.60 -12.31 5.10
CA GLN A 4 -1.81 -13.07 3.88
C GLN A 4 -0.48 -13.73 3.48
N THR A 5 -0.52 -15.02 3.20
CA THR A 5 0.67 -15.79 2.77
C THR A 5 0.57 -16.08 1.29
N LEU A 6 1.64 -15.85 0.56
CA LEU A 6 1.78 -16.17 -0.87
C LEU A 6 2.92 -17.16 -1.07
N GLU A 7 2.61 -18.30 -1.67
CA GLU A 7 3.63 -19.28 -2.02
C GLU A 7 4.31 -18.91 -3.35
N ALA A 8 5.62 -18.97 -3.34
CA ALA A 8 6.46 -18.70 -4.50
C ALA A 8 7.50 -19.83 -4.69
N LYS A 9 7.90 -20.06 -5.92
CA LYS A 9 8.97 -21.00 -6.28
C LYS A 9 10.12 -20.25 -6.93
N LEU A 10 11.34 -20.73 -6.75
CA LEU A 10 12.50 -20.20 -7.46
C LEU A 10 12.38 -20.49 -8.96
N ARG A 11 12.75 -19.51 -9.77
CA ARG A 11 12.72 -19.60 -11.23
C ARG A 11 14.12 -19.53 -11.80
N THR A 12 14.54 -20.60 -12.49
CA THR A 12 15.83 -20.69 -13.19
C THR A 12 15.71 -20.26 -14.65
N ALA A 13 14.59 -20.56 -15.31
CA ALA A 13 14.34 -20.18 -16.68
C ALA A 13 13.93 -18.70 -16.81
N THR A 14 14.72 -17.93 -17.57
CA THR A 14 14.51 -16.50 -17.79
C THR A 14 14.26 -16.20 -19.27
N GLY A 15 13.84 -14.98 -19.58
CA GLY A 15 13.61 -14.50 -20.94
C GLY A 15 12.16 -14.59 -21.42
N LYS A 16 11.91 -14.03 -22.61
CA LYS A 16 10.58 -13.80 -23.18
C LYS A 16 9.75 -15.08 -23.36
N THR A 17 10.37 -16.12 -23.89
CA THR A 17 9.67 -17.39 -24.15
C THR A 17 9.31 -18.12 -22.87
N ALA A 18 10.22 -18.17 -21.88
CA ALA A 18 9.97 -18.76 -20.58
C ALA A 18 8.81 -18.04 -19.86
N ALA A 19 8.85 -16.69 -19.80
CA ALA A 19 7.80 -15.90 -19.20
C ALA A 19 6.43 -16.09 -19.88
N LYS A 20 6.40 -16.22 -21.23
CA LYS A 20 5.17 -16.49 -21.98
C LYS A 20 4.57 -17.86 -21.66
N ASN A 21 5.40 -18.89 -21.53
CA ASN A 21 4.95 -20.25 -21.20
C ASN A 21 4.42 -20.30 -19.75
N LEU A 22 5.16 -19.69 -18.83
CA LEU A 22 4.76 -19.60 -17.42
C LEU A 22 3.34 -19.01 -17.25
N ARG A 23 3.06 -17.89 -17.97
CA ARG A 23 1.73 -17.27 -17.93
C ARG A 23 0.64 -18.14 -18.55
N LYS A 24 0.96 -19.03 -19.50
CA LYS A 24 0.00 -20.00 -20.05
C LYS A 24 -0.35 -21.09 -19.02
N GLU A 25 0.57 -21.40 -18.11
CA GLU A 25 0.40 -22.35 -17.01
C GLU A 25 -0.32 -21.74 -15.79
N GLY A 26 -0.79 -20.49 -15.90
CA GLY A 26 -1.47 -19.78 -14.80
C GLY A 26 -0.50 -19.34 -13.69
N ARG A 27 0.75 -19.08 -14.04
CA ARG A 27 1.76 -18.56 -13.11
C ARG A 27 2.27 -17.20 -13.57
N ILE A 28 2.62 -16.34 -12.63
CA ILE A 28 3.13 -14.99 -12.86
C ILE A 28 4.64 -14.99 -12.58
N PRO A 29 5.48 -14.56 -13.54
CA PRO A 29 6.87 -14.29 -13.26
C PRO A 29 6.98 -13.09 -12.33
N ALA A 30 7.84 -13.20 -11.33
CA ALA A 30 8.04 -12.17 -10.34
C ALA A 30 9.52 -12.08 -9.92
N VAL A 31 9.85 -11.00 -9.22
CA VAL A 31 11.16 -10.79 -8.63
C VAL A 31 10.97 -10.36 -7.18
N VAL A 32 11.75 -10.93 -6.28
CA VAL A 32 11.89 -10.43 -4.91
C VAL A 32 13.28 -9.85 -4.74
N TYR A 33 13.37 -8.65 -4.19
CA TYR A 33 14.65 -7.99 -3.93
C TYR A 33 14.66 -7.33 -2.56
N ASN A 34 15.86 -7.18 -2.02
CA ASN A 34 16.11 -6.53 -0.74
C ASN A 34 16.77 -5.16 -0.95
N SER A 35 16.99 -4.43 0.14
CA SER A 35 17.63 -3.11 0.14
C SER A 35 19.09 -3.15 -0.28
N LYS A 36 19.73 -4.32 -0.22
CA LYS A 36 21.13 -4.52 -0.63
C LYS A 36 21.27 -4.71 -2.15
N GLY A 37 20.15 -4.75 -2.87
CA GLY A 37 20.13 -4.95 -4.33
C GLY A 37 20.23 -6.42 -4.75
N GLU A 38 20.13 -7.37 -3.82
CA GLU A 38 20.07 -8.79 -4.15
C GLU A 38 18.67 -9.10 -4.66
N ALA A 39 18.59 -9.55 -5.90
CA ALA A 39 17.34 -9.88 -6.57
C ALA A 39 17.26 -11.37 -6.87
N THR A 40 16.15 -11.98 -6.54
CA THR A 40 15.87 -13.39 -6.81
C THR A 40 14.66 -13.50 -7.72
N SER A 41 14.82 -14.22 -8.85
CA SER A 41 13.69 -14.49 -9.75
C SER A 41 12.81 -15.59 -9.17
N ILE A 42 11.53 -15.32 -9.08
CA ILE A 42 10.52 -16.23 -8.54
C ILE A 42 9.31 -16.34 -9.47
N GLU A 43 8.46 -17.27 -9.20
CA GLU A 43 7.14 -17.42 -9.83
C GLU A 43 6.06 -17.64 -8.77
N VAL A 44 4.88 -17.05 -8.99
CA VAL A 44 3.74 -17.14 -8.08
C VAL A 44 2.49 -17.62 -8.81
N GLY A 45 1.55 -18.24 -8.11
CA GLY A 45 0.26 -18.64 -8.67
C GLY A 45 -0.61 -17.43 -9.03
N GLU A 46 -1.15 -17.39 -10.27
CA GLU A 46 -1.98 -16.27 -10.76
C GLU A 46 -3.24 -16.09 -9.90
N VAL A 47 -3.91 -17.19 -9.54
CA VAL A 47 -5.16 -17.15 -8.78
C VAL A 47 -4.94 -16.62 -7.36
N GLU A 48 -3.89 -17.12 -6.68
CA GLU A 48 -3.56 -16.73 -5.31
C GLU A 48 -3.09 -15.26 -5.27
N PHE A 49 -2.22 -14.88 -6.20
CA PHE A 49 -1.74 -13.51 -6.33
C PHE A 49 -2.90 -12.52 -6.54
N ASN A 50 -3.81 -12.82 -7.48
CA ASN A 50 -4.94 -11.94 -7.78
C ASN A 50 -5.90 -11.78 -6.60
N LYS A 51 -6.12 -12.82 -5.78
CA LYS A 51 -6.91 -12.72 -4.55
C LYS A 51 -6.29 -11.73 -3.55
N ILE A 52 -4.97 -11.81 -3.38
CA ILE A 52 -4.22 -10.93 -2.48
C ILE A 52 -4.20 -9.51 -3.05
N TRP A 53 -3.76 -9.34 -4.29
CA TRP A 53 -3.58 -8.04 -4.93
C TRP A 53 -4.84 -7.15 -4.91
N ARG A 54 -6.02 -7.75 -5.07
CA ARG A 54 -7.30 -7.00 -5.06
C ARG A 54 -7.74 -6.52 -3.67
N THR A 55 -7.16 -7.05 -2.60
CA THR A 55 -7.57 -6.77 -1.22
C THR A 55 -6.57 -5.94 -0.43
N ILE A 56 -5.33 -5.85 -0.91
CA ILE A 56 -4.25 -5.16 -0.19
C ILE A 56 -4.08 -3.71 -0.63
N THR A 57 -3.40 -2.94 0.22
CA THR A 57 -2.90 -1.61 -0.09
C THR A 57 -1.39 -1.66 -0.35
N PRO A 58 -0.77 -0.64 -0.97
CA PRO A 58 0.68 -0.60 -1.19
C PRO A 58 1.53 -0.71 0.10
N THR A 59 0.92 -0.47 1.25
CA THR A 59 1.56 -0.56 2.57
C THR A 59 1.29 -1.87 3.31
N THR A 60 0.44 -2.75 2.74
CA THR A 60 0.14 -4.05 3.35
C THR A 60 1.30 -5.01 3.18
N SER A 61 1.89 -5.48 4.29
CA SER A 61 2.90 -6.52 4.27
C SER A 61 2.27 -7.90 4.12
N ILE A 62 2.86 -8.72 3.25
CA ILE A 62 2.48 -10.12 3.05
C ILE A 62 3.62 -11.04 3.50
N THR A 63 3.29 -12.27 3.86
CA THR A 63 4.28 -13.32 4.08
C THR A 63 4.54 -14.02 2.74
N LEU A 64 5.72 -13.80 2.17
CA LEU A 64 6.18 -14.46 0.96
C LEU A 64 6.97 -15.72 1.35
N LYS A 65 6.53 -16.88 0.87
CA LYS A 65 7.17 -18.17 1.15
C LYS A 65 7.85 -18.68 -0.12
N VAL A 66 9.17 -18.57 -0.16
CA VAL A 66 10.00 -19.00 -1.29
C VAL A 66 10.70 -20.29 -0.92
N ASP A 67 10.34 -21.40 -1.57
CA ASP A 67 10.92 -22.74 -1.30
C ASP A 67 11.04 -23.08 0.19
N GLY A 68 9.99 -22.74 0.95
CA GLY A 68 9.93 -23.02 2.41
C GLY A 68 10.55 -21.95 3.31
N LYS A 69 11.24 -20.95 2.77
CA LYS A 69 11.72 -19.80 3.54
C LYS A 69 10.67 -18.70 3.54
N GLU A 70 10.28 -18.24 4.73
CA GLU A 70 9.31 -17.18 4.90
C GLU A 70 10.00 -15.83 5.09
N SER A 71 9.53 -14.80 4.39
CA SER A 71 9.97 -13.41 4.55
C SER A 71 8.77 -12.48 4.47
N LEU A 72 8.84 -11.35 5.19
CA LEU A 72 7.88 -10.27 5.01
C LEU A 72 8.25 -9.48 3.75
N ALA A 73 7.29 -9.28 2.88
CA ALA A 73 7.48 -8.53 1.65
C ALA A 73 6.32 -7.55 1.40
N LEU A 74 6.61 -6.50 0.66
CA LEU A 74 5.63 -5.57 0.11
C LEU A 74 5.53 -5.79 -1.39
N ILE A 75 4.33 -5.69 -1.95
CA ILE A 75 4.16 -5.62 -3.39
C ILE A 75 4.49 -4.20 -3.83
N LYS A 76 5.61 -4.05 -4.52
CA LYS A 76 6.14 -2.74 -4.91
C LYS A 76 5.55 -2.25 -6.21
N ASP A 77 5.46 -3.13 -7.20
CA ASP A 77 4.89 -2.82 -8.50
C ASP A 77 4.23 -4.06 -9.12
N VAL A 78 3.24 -3.83 -9.96
CA VAL A 78 2.54 -4.87 -10.70
C VAL A 78 2.28 -4.41 -12.13
N GLU A 79 2.89 -5.09 -13.07
CA GLU A 79 2.57 -4.90 -14.49
C GLU A 79 1.35 -5.73 -14.88
N TYR A 80 0.38 -5.12 -15.53
CA TYR A 80 -0.80 -5.81 -16.02
C TYR A 80 -1.17 -5.39 -17.46
N ASN A 81 -1.83 -6.28 -18.16
CA ASN A 81 -2.33 -5.99 -19.48
C ASN A 81 -3.71 -5.32 -19.39
N ILE A 82 -3.77 -4.04 -19.73
CA ILE A 82 -4.99 -3.21 -19.64
C ILE A 82 -6.17 -3.82 -20.41
N ARG A 83 -5.90 -4.53 -21.53
CA ARG A 83 -6.96 -5.11 -22.37
C ARG A 83 -7.54 -6.41 -21.81
N THR A 84 -6.73 -7.21 -21.12
CA THR A 84 -7.12 -8.55 -20.62
C THR A 84 -7.20 -8.63 -19.11
N ASP A 85 -6.83 -7.55 -18.41
CA ASP A 85 -6.72 -7.45 -16.93
C ASP A 85 -5.85 -8.56 -16.30
N LYS A 86 -4.97 -9.15 -17.09
CA LYS A 86 -4.03 -10.19 -16.62
C LYS A 86 -2.74 -9.56 -16.12
N VAL A 87 -2.31 -10.00 -14.95
CA VAL A 87 -1.01 -9.63 -14.39
C VAL A 87 0.11 -10.23 -15.24
N LEU A 88 1.07 -9.41 -15.64
CA LEU A 88 2.22 -9.79 -16.44
C LEU A 88 3.47 -10.01 -15.61
N HIS A 89 3.68 -9.19 -14.59
CA HIS A 89 4.83 -9.26 -13.69
C HIS A 89 4.46 -8.71 -12.31
N ALA A 90 5.16 -9.15 -11.28
CA ALA A 90 5.02 -8.61 -9.93
C ALA A 90 6.39 -8.44 -9.28
N ASP A 91 6.60 -7.28 -8.66
CA ASP A 91 7.82 -6.91 -7.94
C ASP A 91 7.56 -6.92 -6.44
N PHE A 92 8.33 -7.75 -5.74
CA PHE A 92 8.27 -7.85 -4.28
C PHE A 92 9.51 -7.23 -3.67
N PHE A 93 9.29 -6.39 -2.68
CA PHE A 93 10.36 -5.81 -1.88
C PHE A 93 10.34 -6.44 -0.49
N ALA A 94 11.41 -7.13 -0.13
CA ALA A 94 11.61 -7.79 1.16
C ALA A 94 12.76 -7.11 1.93
N PRO A 95 12.48 -6.05 2.67
CA PRO A 95 13.50 -5.36 3.47
C PRO A 95 13.93 -6.19 4.68
N ASP A 96 15.07 -5.83 5.26
CA ASP A 96 15.48 -6.35 6.55
C ASP A 96 14.47 -5.92 7.64
N ALA A 97 14.28 -6.74 8.69
CA ALA A 97 13.24 -6.52 9.71
C ALA A 97 13.35 -5.17 10.44
N ASP A 98 14.58 -4.70 10.66
CA ASP A 98 14.89 -3.46 11.38
C ASP A 98 14.96 -2.23 10.47
N GLU A 99 14.77 -2.43 9.17
CA GLU A 99 14.87 -1.35 8.21
C GLU A 99 13.64 -0.45 8.23
N LYS A 100 13.87 0.85 8.35
CA LYS A 100 12.82 1.87 8.30
C LYS A 100 12.55 2.29 6.86
N LEU A 101 11.36 2.01 6.40
CA LEU A 101 10.88 2.31 5.07
C LEU A 101 10.12 3.63 5.03
N VAL A 102 10.33 4.39 3.97
CA VAL A 102 9.54 5.61 3.70
C VAL A 102 8.46 5.26 2.69
N MET A 103 7.21 5.33 3.12
CA MET A 103 6.05 4.97 2.31
C MET A 103 5.02 6.10 2.31
N LYS A 104 4.24 6.17 1.20
CA LYS A 104 3.02 6.98 1.17
C LYS A 104 1.85 6.11 1.57
N ILE A 105 1.04 6.60 2.50
CA ILE A 105 -0.16 5.91 2.95
C ILE A 105 -1.40 6.78 2.71
N LYS A 106 -2.49 6.13 2.31
CA LYS A 106 -3.77 6.80 2.13
C LYS A 106 -4.47 7.03 3.46
N VAL A 107 -5.05 8.21 3.60
CA VAL A 107 -5.90 8.59 4.72
C VAL A 107 -7.37 8.47 4.30
N HIS A 108 -8.12 7.61 4.98
CA HIS A 108 -9.56 7.46 4.78
C HIS A 108 -10.32 8.35 5.76
N TYR A 109 -11.21 9.16 5.23
CA TYR A 109 -12.02 10.07 6.04
C TYR A 109 -13.39 9.43 6.33
N THR A 110 -13.77 9.38 7.59
CA THR A 110 -15.05 8.85 8.05
C THR A 110 -15.90 9.96 8.69
N GLY A 111 -17.21 9.82 8.58
CA GLY A 111 -18.16 10.80 9.10
C GLY A 111 -18.46 11.97 8.15
N THR A 112 -19.45 12.78 8.52
CA THR A 112 -19.84 14.00 7.80
C THR A 112 -19.50 15.20 8.66
N PRO A 113 -18.70 16.16 8.18
CA PRO A 113 -18.34 17.35 8.96
C PRO A 113 -19.56 18.16 9.42
N ALA A 114 -19.57 18.57 10.69
CA ALA A 114 -20.61 19.44 11.23
C ALA A 114 -20.76 20.74 10.44
N GLY A 115 -19.66 21.24 9.87
CA GLY A 115 -19.68 22.42 9.01
C GLY A 115 -20.42 22.22 7.69
N VAL A 116 -20.45 21.00 7.15
CA VAL A 116 -21.24 20.67 5.94
C VAL A 116 -22.72 20.67 6.26
N LEU A 117 -23.14 20.15 7.42
CA LEU A 117 -24.53 20.20 7.88
C LEU A 117 -25.02 21.64 8.09
N LYS A 118 -24.12 22.58 8.33
CA LYS A 118 -24.37 24.02 8.43
C LYS A 118 -24.26 24.78 7.10
N GLY A 119 -24.24 24.05 5.96
CA GLY A 119 -24.18 24.64 4.63
C GLY A 119 -22.77 24.92 4.09
N GLY A 120 -21.71 24.43 4.75
CA GLY A 120 -20.35 24.52 4.24
C GLY A 120 -20.03 23.44 3.20
N PHE A 121 -18.92 23.59 2.49
CA PHE A 121 -18.41 22.63 1.52
C PHE A 121 -17.15 21.93 2.02
N LYS A 122 -17.18 20.58 2.06
CA LYS A 122 -16.01 19.77 2.32
C LYS A 122 -15.08 19.80 1.11
N LYS A 123 -13.79 20.08 1.33
CA LYS A 123 -12.74 20.01 0.32
C LYS A 123 -11.60 19.14 0.84
N GLU A 124 -11.39 17.99 0.21
CA GLU A 124 -10.24 17.15 0.45
C GLU A 124 -9.03 17.78 -0.27
N ARG A 125 -7.98 18.09 0.49
CA ARG A 125 -6.76 18.72 -0.02
C ARG A 125 -5.71 17.68 -0.32
N ASN A 126 -5.48 16.79 0.62
CA ASN A 126 -4.51 15.71 0.51
C ASN A 126 -5.11 14.46 1.15
N ASN A 127 -5.01 13.35 0.44
CA ASN A 127 -5.47 12.04 0.91
C ASN A 127 -4.31 11.07 1.15
N GLU A 128 -3.07 11.55 1.05
CA GLU A 128 -1.86 10.75 1.25
C GLU A 128 -0.88 11.51 2.15
N ILE A 129 -0.23 10.77 3.05
CA ILE A 129 0.87 11.25 3.88
C ILE A 129 2.09 10.34 3.72
N LYS A 130 3.28 10.91 3.90
CA LYS A 130 4.53 10.15 3.96
C LYS A 130 4.83 9.78 5.39
N ILE A 131 5.06 8.51 5.62
CA ILE A 131 5.45 7.96 6.92
C ILE A 131 6.75 7.18 6.79
N LYS A 132 7.42 6.99 7.91
CA LYS A 132 8.60 6.15 8.05
C LYS A 132 8.38 5.18 9.18
N ALA A 133 8.43 3.88 8.89
CA ALA A 133 8.24 2.80 9.85
C ALA A 133 8.94 1.53 9.40
N CYS A 134 9.13 0.57 10.30
CA CYS A 134 9.57 -0.78 9.94
C CYS A 134 8.42 -1.54 9.27
N ILE A 135 8.74 -2.53 8.43
CA ILE A 135 7.75 -3.31 7.66
C ILE A 135 6.68 -3.96 8.56
N ALA A 136 7.05 -4.35 9.78
CA ALA A 136 6.14 -4.98 10.74
C ALA A 136 5.13 -4.01 11.36
N ASP A 137 5.49 -2.72 11.46
CA ASP A 137 4.71 -1.67 12.12
C ASP A 137 4.01 -0.73 11.11
N LEU A 138 4.08 -1.04 9.80
CA LEU A 138 3.40 -0.28 8.76
C LEU A 138 1.88 -0.43 8.89
N PRO A 139 1.12 0.66 9.06
CA PRO A 139 -0.33 0.59 9.03
C PRO A 139 -0.82 0.40 7.59
N GLU A 140 -1.83 -0.42 7.40
CA GLU A 140 -2.43 -0.65 6.07
C GLU A 140 -3.18 0.61 5.57
N THR A 141 -3.91 1.26 6.49
CA THR A 141 -4.67 2.47 6.21
C THR A 141 -4.70 3.35 7.46
N ILE A 142 -4.89 4.64 7.28
CA ILE A 142 -5.12 5.58 8.36
C ILE A 142 -6.56 6.08 8.24
N THR A 143 -7.34 5.89 9.30
CA THR A 143 -8.72 6.38 9.35
C THR A 143 -8.79 7.63 10.21
N ALA A 144 -9.36 8.70 9.67
CA ALA A 144 -9.53 9.96 10.36
C ALA A 144 -11.02 10.34 10.41
N ASP A 145 -11.55 10.56 11.60
CA ASP A 145 -12.91 11.05 11.79
C ASP A 145 -12.95 12.56 11.56
N ILE A 146 -13.82 12.98 10.64
CA ILE A 146 -14.02 14.38 10.27
C ILE A 146 -15.34 14.97 10.79
N SER A 147 -16.12 14.23 11.57
CA SER A 147 -17.45 14.64 12.02
C SER A 147 -17.44 15.93 12.85
N GLY A 148 -16.38 16.18 13.62
CA GLY A 148 -16.24 17.34 14.49
C GLY A 148 -15.82 18.64 13.82
N ILE A 149 -15.50 18.62 12.50
CA ILE A 149 -14.96 19.81 11.81
C ILE A 149 -16.07 20.80 11.49
N ASN A 150 -15.92 22.06 11.96
CA ASN A 150 -16.84 23.16 11.67
C ASN A 150 -16.45 23.92 10.39
N VAL A 151 -17.30 24.91 10.03
CA VAL A 151 -17.02 25.82 8.92
C VAL A 151 -15.75 26.63 9.22
N SER A 152 -14.88 26.78 8.23
CA SER A 152 -13.56 27.44 8.30
C SER A 152 -12.50 26.69 9.12
N GLU A 153 -12.78 25.44 9.52
CA GLU A 153 -11.80 24.58 10.17
C GLU A 153 -11.16 23.59 9.19
N ALA A 154 -10.02 23.01 9.60
CA ALA A 154 -9.28 22.04 8.82
C ALA A 154 -8.76 20.91 9.72
N LEU A 155 -8.88 19.67 9.24
CA LEU A 155 -8.10 18.55 9.78
C LEU A 155 -6.68 18.65 9.23
N ARG A 156 -5.69 18.56 10.09
CA ARG A 156 -4.27 18.61 9.74
C ARG A 156 -3.58 17.30 10.08
N VAL A 157 -2.38 17.10 9.55
CA VAL A 157 -1.58 15.90 9.79
C VAL A 157 -1.33 15.65 11.27
N LYS A 158 -1.10 16.69 12.06
CA LYS A 158 -0.90 16.60 13.52
C LYS A 158 -2.10 16.05 14.30
N ASP A 159 -3.30 16.16 13.74
CA ASP A 159 -4.55 15.73 14.39
C ASP A 159 -4.82 14.23 14.18
N LEU A 160 -3.99 13.55 13.38
CA LEU A 160 -4.07 12.12 13.13
C LEU A 160 -3.57 11.33 14.35
N LYS A 161 -4.34 10.33 14.75
CA LYS A 161 -3.95 9.38 15.80
C LYS A 161 -3.15 8.25 15.15
N LEU A 162 -1.84 8.30 15.28
CA LEU A 162 -0.91 7.29 14.76
C LEU A 162 -0.18 6.59 15.91
N ASP A 163 0.27 5.37 15.64
CA ASP A 163 1.12 4.64 16.60
C ASP A 163 2.46 5.37 16.77
N SER A 164 3.01 5.35 17.98
CA SER A 164 4.28 5.97 18.32
C SER A 164 5.50 5.40 17.56
N LYS A 165 5.34 4.22 16.99
CA LYS A 165 6.36 3.56 16.14
C LYS A 165 6.43 4.10 14.72
N VAL A 166 5.42 4.87 14.31
CA VAL A 166 5.31 5.44 12.97
C VAL A 166 5.75 6.91 13.02
N GLU A 167 6.85 7.21 12.35
CA GLU A 167 7.34 8.57 12.19
C GLU A 167 6.68 9.24 10.98
N VAL A 168 6.01 10.38 11.18
CA VAL A 168 5.38 11.14 10.10
C VAL A 168 6.38 12.12 9.52
N LEU A 169 6.66 11.99 8.23
CA LEU A 169 7.58 12.88 7.48
C LEU A 169 6.85 14.06 6.82
N THR A 170 5.55 13.99 6.71
CA THR A 170 4.73 15.08 6.16
C THR A 170 4.61 16.21 7.18
N ALA A 171 4.63 17.46 6.71
CA ALA A 171 4.53 18.62 7.59
C ALA A 171 3.27 18.56 8.48
N ALA A 172 3.45 18.74 9.79
CA ALA A 172 2.39 18.61 10.79
C ALA A 172 1.20 19.57 10.55
N GLU A 173 1.47 20.75 10.02
CA GLU A 173 0.47 21.79 9.72
C GLU A 173 -0.22 21.61 8.36
N MET A 174 0.16 20.58 7.58
CA MET A 174 -0.44 20.34 6.26
C MET A 174 -1.93 20.00 6.40
N PRO A 175 -2.84 20.75 5.73
CA PRO A 175 -4.27 20.45 5.78
C PRO A 175 -4.60 19.22 4.93
N LEU A 176 -5.35 18.31 5.50
CA LEU A 176 -5.87 17.11 4.85
C LEU A 176 -7.28 17.36 4.31
N VAL A 177 -8.16 17.84 5.17
CA VAL A 177 -9.55 18.20 4.83
C VAL A 177 -9.85 19.59 5.35
N THR A 178 -10.53 20.40 4.56
CA THR A 178 -11.00 21.74 4.96
C THR A 178 -12.50 21.86 4.72
N VAL A 179 -13.21 22.59 5.56
CA VAL A 179 -14.60 22.96 5.33
C VAL A 179 -14.68 24.46 5.07
N SER A 180 -15.05 24.82 3.85
CA SER A 180 -15.21 26.23 3.43
C SER A 180 -16.65 26.68 3.60
N PRO A 181 -16.93 27.98 3.92
CA PRO A 181 -18.28 28.49 3.92
C PRO A 181 -18.90 28.43 2.52
N ALA A 182 -20.23 28.36 2.46
CA ALA A 182 -20.94 28.55 1.20
C ALA A 182 -20.60 29.96 0.65
N ARG A 183 -20.34 30.03 -0.65
CA ARG A 183 -20.30 31.34 -1.31
C ARG A 183 -21.72 31.86 -1.36
N GLY A 184 -21.98 32.94 -0.66
CA GLY A 184 -23.20 33.73 -0.84
C GLY A 184 -23.17 34.40 -2.22
#